data_dedc28ea1940f31899f73c13ad7902a0
#
_entry.id   dedc28ea1940f31899f73c13ad7902a0
#
_cell.length_a   1.000
_cell.length_b   1.000
_cell.length_c   1.000
_cell.angle_alpha   90.00
_cell.angle_beta   90.00
_cell.angle_gamma   90.00
#
_symmetry.space_group_name_H-M   'P 1'
#
loop_
_entity.id
_entity.type
_entity.pdbx_description
1 polymer ?
#
loop_
_entity_poly.entity_id
_entity_poly.type
_entity_poly.pdbx_seq_one_letter_code
_entity_poly.pdbx_strand_id
1 'polypeptide(L)'
;VQQIIPRRISLVYPLLALSLAASAYSQEVAPGPPLPPPIRVQVTEVSIGVTVTGARGSFVKGLHANDFRVFDNGAPRPIISFLSDDDPGSVVLLLETGPGAFLNEANELHAAAMFLESLPASYRVAIVSYSRNPALLLDFTADKTVARGALAAMNFKAGYSELNLVDCVVSTIDWLAALPGKKTIVLLSSGIDTSSRWSWPLAQQKIFASGVRILAVSVTEEMRRPPKRKVLSREQRESLKYVQTNAADADRGLRQLAEPTGGQVYFPKNEKEFGRAFSKLAQSVSHEYRFSIAPTPPDGQLHTLDVKVNRPWSNIDFRKGYFIPSPSAHE
;
A
#
# COMPACT_ATOMS: atom_id res chain seq x y z
N VAL A 1 5.49 9.63 -100.78
CA VAL A 1 4.63 10.00 -99.68
C VAL A 1 4.94 9.04 -98.50
N GLN A 2 5.80 9.49 -97.57
CA GLN A 2 6.24 8.70 -96.42
C GLN A 2 5.55 9.24 -95.20
N GLN A 3 4.78 8.39 -94.53
CA GLN A 3 4.18 8.72 -93.21
C GLN A 3 5.22 8.55 -92.11
N ILE A 4 5.40 9.61 -91.32
CA ILE A 4 6.24 9.67 -90.12
C ILE A 4 5.32 9.35 -88.94
N ILE A 5 5.59 8.26 -88.20
CA ILE A 5 4.90 7.88 -87.00
C ILE A 5 5.69 8.50 -85.81
N PRO A 6 5.09 9.29 -84.92
CA PRO A 6 5.81 9.79 -83.73
C PRO A 6 5.92 8.73 -82.64
N ARG A 7 7.14 8.48 -82.21
CA ARG A 7 7.46 7.64 -81.02
C ARG A 7 6.93 8.30 -79.73
N ARG A 8 6.03 7.59 -79.05
CA ARG A 8 5.67 7.94 -77.69
C ARG A 8 6.82 7.62 -76.73
N ILE A 9 7.35 8.63 -76.06
CA ILE A 9 8.27 8.46 -74.93
C ILE A 9 7.43 8.23 -73.70
N SER A 10 7.46 7.02 -73.15
CA SER A 10 6.87 6.71 -71.86
C SER A 10 7.85 7.16 -70.75
N LEU A 11 7.54 8.26 -70.11
CA LEU A 11 8.19 8.63 -68.85
C LEU A 11 7.68 7.74 -67.71
N VAL A 12 8.52 6.79 -67.30
CA VAL A 12 8.32 6.03 -66.07
C VAL A 12 8.83 6.88 -64.91
N TYR A 13 7.92 7.44 -64.15
CA TYR A 13 8.25 8.05 -62.85
C TYR A 13 8.43 6.96 -61.82
N PRO A 14 9.57 6.84 -61.13
CA PRO A 14 9.65 5.98 -59.97
C PRO A 14 8.91 6.67 -58.82
N LEU A 15 7.77 6.10 -58.39
CA LEU A 15 7.12 6.42 -57.13
C LEU A 15 8.05 5.99 -55.99
N LEU A 16 8.81 6.94 -55.46
CA LEU A 16 9.51 6.76 -54.19
C LEU A 16 8.45 6.77 -53.08
N ALA A 17 8.00 5.59 -52.68
CA ALA A 17 7.18 5.44 -51.50
C ALA A 17 8.06 5.70 -50.29
N LEU A 18 8.02 6.95 -49.76
CA LEU A 18 8.58 7.31 -48.49
C LEU A 18 7.68 6.73 -47.39
N SER A 19 7.97 5.50 -46.96
CA SER A 19 7.37 4.91 -45.77
C SER A 19 7.91 5.64 -44.55
N LEU A 20 7.20 6.66 -44.10
CA LEU A 20 7.35 7.19 -42.72
C LEU A 20 6.92 6.06 -41.76
N ALA A 21 7.89 5.25 -41.35
CA ALA A 21 7.75 4.44 -40.16
C ALA A 21 7.77 5.43 -38.96
N ALA A 22 6.58 5.88 -38.55
CA ALA A 22 6.39 6.50 -37.27
C ALA A 22 6.64 5.41 -36.22
N SER A 23 7.91 5.24 -35.85
CA SER A 23 8.26 4.52 -34.63
C SER A 23 7.67 5.34 -33.47
N ALA A 24 6.47 4.99 -33.04
CA ALA A 24 5.96 5.38 -31.75
C ALA A 24 6.92 4.79 -30.71
N TYR A 25 7.96 5.51 -30.38
CA TYR A 25 8.72 5.27 -29.17
C TYR A 25 7.75 5.52 -28.00
N SER A 26 7.08 4.49 -27.58
CA SER A 26 6.52 4.41 -26.23
C SER A 26 7.75 4.58 -25.33
N GLN A 27 7.99 5.77 -24.83
CA GLN A 27 8.95 5.99 -23.75
C GLN A 27 8.39 5.21 -22.55
N GLU A 28 8.86 3.98 -22.41
CA GLU A 28 8.69 3.22 -21.19
C GLU A 28 9.43 4.03 -20.11
N VAL A 29 8.66 4.77 -19.30
CA VAL A 29 9.23 5.49 -18.16
C VAL A 29 9.93 4.42 -17.32
N ALA A 30 11.23 4.56 -17.19
CA ALA A 30 12.04 3.61 -16.43
C ALA A 30 11.42 3.45 -15.03
N PRO A 31 11.26 2.23 -14.54
CA PRO A 31 10.80 2.00 -13.18
C PRO A 31 11.69 2.79 -12.22
N GLY A 32 11.09 3.41 -11.21
CA GLY A 32 11.84 4.10 -10.16
C GLY A 32 12.89 3.18 -9.52
N PRO A 33 13.88 3.73 -8.85
CA PRO A 33 14.91 2.91 -8.22
C PRO A 33 14.29 1.91 -7.24
N PRO A 34 14.85 0.70 -7.12
CA PRO A 34 14.40 -0.29 -6.15
C PRO A 34 14.54 0.26 -4.73
N LEU A 35 13.75 -0.29 -3.80
CA LEU A 35 13.92 0.01 -2.38
C LEU A 35 15.34 -0.35 -1.92
N PRO A 36 15.92 0.43 -0.98
CA PRO A 36 17.21 0.10 -0.39
C PRO A 36 17.21 -1.33 0.20
N PRO A 37 18.35 -2.02 0.22
CA PRO A 37 18.43 -3.36 0.77
C PRO A 37 18.03 -3.38 2.25
N PRO A 38 17.42 -4.48 2.74
CA PRO A 38 16.96 -4.59 4.12
C PRO A 38 18.15 -4.58 5.09
N ILE A 39 18.06 -3.80 6.16
CA ILE A 39 19.00 -3.83 7.26
C ILE A 39 18.55 -4.94 8.21
N ARG A 40 19.46 -5.84 8.57
CA ARG A 40 19.19 -6.87 9.58
C ARG A 40 19.12 -6.19 10.96
N VAL A 41 17.96 -6.18 11.55
CA VAL A 41 17.73 -5.65 12.90
C VAL A 41 17.45 -6.82 13.83
N GLN A 42 18.18 -6.88 14.94
CA GLN A 42 17.87 -7.81 16.02
C GLN A 42 16.60 -7.29 16.72
N VAL A 43 15.58 -8.13 16.90
CA VAL A 43 14.36 -7.75 17.62
C VAL A 43 14.70 -7.57 19.09
N THR A 44 14.86 -6.33 19.52
CA THR A 44 15.14 -5.96 20.91
C THR A 44 13.88 -5.69 21.72
N GLU A 45 12.75 -5.45 21.05
CA GLU A 45 11.46 -5.16 21.64
C GLU A 45 10.31 -5.52 20.71
N VAL A 46 9.17 -5.90 21.25
CA VAL A 46 7.92 -6.13 20.53
C VAL A 46 7.10 -4.86 20.52
N SER A 47 7.01 -4.19 19.38
CA SER A 47 6.29 -2.94 19.21
C SER A 47 4.80 -3.19 18.91
N ILE A 48 3.92 -2.50 19.61
CA ILE A 48 2.46 -2.66 19.55
C ILE A 48 1.83 -1.29 19.28
N GLY A 49 1.27 -1.11 18.07
CA GLY A 49 0.45 0.06 17.75
C GLY A 49 -0.99 -0.15 18.19
N VAL A 50 -1.58 0.88 18.77
CA VAL A 50 -2.94 0.83 19.35
C VAL A 50 -3.71 2.09 18.99
N THR A 51 -4.95 1.95 18.54
CA THR A 51 -5.90 3.06 18.47
C THR A 51 -7.08 2.80 19.40
N VAL A 52 -7.53 3.83 20.09
CA VAL A 52 -8.65 3.75 21.02
C VAL A 52 -9.76 4.67 20.55
N THR A 53 -10.96 4.12 20.39
CA THR A 53 -12.15 4.88 20.00
C THR A 53 -13.25 4.74 21.04
N GLY A 54 -13.93 5.86 21.34
CA GLY A 54 -15.09 5.85 22.23
C GLY A 54 -16.35 5.32 21.54
N ALA A 55 -17.45 5.24 22.30
CA ALA A 55 -18.72 4.66 21.84
C ALA A 55 -19.32 5.27 20.56
N ARG A 56 -18.96 6.53 20.22
CA ARG A 56 -19.41 7.21 18.99
C ARG A 56 -18.37 7.17 17.88
N GLY A 57 -17.30 6.36 18.02
CA GLY A 57 -16.24 6.24 17.03
C GLY A 57 -15.25 7.40 17.00
N SER A 58 -15.29 8.33 17.97
CA SER A 58 -14.27 9.39 18.12
C SER A 58 -13.02 8.81 18.77
N PHE A 59 -11.83 9.22 18.30
CA PHE A 59 -10.57 8.81 18.91
C PHE A 59 -10.41 9.38 20.32
N VAL A 60 -9.95 8.53 21.24
CA VAL A 60 -9.64 8.91 22.62
C VAL A 60 -8.19 9.35 22.65
N LYS A 61 -7.96 10.62 23.04
CA LYS A 61 -6.64 11.26 23.07
C LYS A 61 -6.09 11.37 24.50
N GLY A 62 -4.78 11.62 24.60
CA GLY A 62 -4.12 11.94 25.87
C GLY A 62 -4.06 10.77 26.84
N LEU A 63 -4.07 9.53 26.35
CA LEU A 63 -3.83 8.36 27.19
C LEU A 63 -2.33 8.22 27.47
N HIS A 64 -2.01 7.66 28.64
CA HIS A 64 -0.67 7.41 29.12
C HIS A 64 -0.42 5.90 29.25
N ALA A 65 0.84 5.49 29.42
CA ALA A 65 1.20 4.08 29.55
C ALA A 65 0.39 3.34 30.63
N ASN A 66 0.11 4.00 31.75
CA ASN A 66 -0.65 3.43 32.87
C ASN A 66 -2.13 3.19 32.57
N ASP A 67 -2.66 3.76 31.50
CA ASP A 67 -4.03 3.48 31.03
C ASP A 67 -4.13 2.14 30.31
N PHE A 68 -3.00 1.52 29.94
CA PHE A 68 -2.96 0.28 29.18
C PHE A 68 -2.45 -0.90 30.02
N ARG A 69 -2.97 -2.09 29.71
CA ARG A 69 -2.46 -3.37 30.19
C ARG A 69 -2.26 -4.29 29.00
N VAL A 70 -1.10 -4.93 28.93
CA VAL A 70 -0.72 -5.82 27.83
C VAL A 70 -0.59 -7.24 28.36
N PHE A 71 -1.08 -8.19 27.58
CA PHE A 71 -0.97 -9.60 27.86
C PHE A 71 -0.38 -10.32 26.65
N ASP A 72 0.54 -11.23 26.91
CA ASP A 72 1.20 -12.09 25.95
C ASP A 72 0.85 -13.54 26.30
N ASN A 73 0.14 -14.25 25.42
CA ASN A 73 -0.41 -15.59 25.68
C ASN A 73 -1.17 -15.63 27.03
N GLY A 74 -1.90 -14.56 27.35
CA GLY A 74 -2.65 -14.41 28.59
C GLY A 74 -1.83 -13.99 29.82
N ALA A 75 -0.49 -13.97 29.75
CA ALA A 75 0.36 -13.50 30.83
C ALA A 75 0.57 -11.98 30.77
N PRO A 76 0.44 -11.24 31.89
CA PRO A 76 0.65 -9.81 31.90
C PRO A 76 2.11 -9.45 31.62
N ARG A 77 2.33 -8.42 30.78
CA ARG A 77 3.66 -7.94 30.38
C ARG A 77 3.81 -6.44 30.71
N PRO A 78 4.95 -6.02 31.26
CA PRO A 78 5.21 -4.61 31.49
C PRO A 78 5.47 -3.87 30.18
N ILE A 79 4.94 -2.65 30.08
CA ILE A 79 5.27 -1.72 29.00
C ILE A 79 6.64 -1.12 29.30
N ILE A 80 7.59 -1.24 28.36
CA ILE A 80 8.97 -0.76 28.53
C ILE A 80 9.24 0.54 27.78
N SER A 81 8.46 0.86 26.74
CA SER A 81 8.49 2.15 26.06
C SER A 81 7.07 2.58 25.68
N PHE A 82 6.85 3.88 25.54
CA PHE A 82 5.53 4.43 25.20
C PHE A 82 5.69 5.68 24.35
N LEU A 83 4.95 5.72 23.23
CA LEU A 83 4.77 6.88 22.38
C LEU A 83 3.29 7.27 22.42
N SER A 84 3.02 8.53 22.70
CA SER A 84 1.67 9.11 22.74
C SER A 84 1.11 9.31 21.33
N ASP A 85 -0.16 9.66 21.23
CA ASP A 85 -0.78 10.00 19.95
C ASP A 85 -0.17 11.24 19.27
N ASP A 86 0.46 12.14 20.05
CA ASP A 86 1.13 13.34 19.51
C ASP A 86 2.56 13.07 18.98
N ASP A 87 3.16 11.91 19.30
CA ASP A 87 4.51 11.58 18.84
C ASP A 87 4.55 11.34 17.32
N PRO A 88 5.64 11.79 16.65
CA PRO A 88 5.77 11.69 15.20
C PRO A 88 5.82 10.24 14.69
N GLY A 89 5.48 10.05 13.43
CA GLY A 89 5.51 8.75 12.77
C GLY A 89 6.04 8.82 11.36
N SER A 90 6.34 7.64 10.82
CA SER A 90 6.73 7.43 9.43
C SER A 90 5.63 6.66 8.71
N VAL A 91 5.17 7.20 7.58
CA VAL A 91 4.12 6.61 6.76
C VAL A 91 4.67 6.31 5.38
N VAL A 92 4.46 5.11 4.89
CA VAL A 92 4.66 4.78 3.48
C VAL A 92 3.30 4.70 2.80
N LEU A 93 3.10 5.52 1.77
CA LEU A 93 2.02 5.30 0.81
C LEU A 93 2.50 4.27 -0.19
N LEU A 94 1.94 3.06 -0.13
CA LEU A 94 2.22 1.97 -1.07
C LEU A 94 1.07 1.87 -2.05
N LEU A 95 1.32 2.28 -3.30
CA LEU A 95 0.32 2.55 -4.32
C LEU A 95 0.44 1.55 -5.47
N GLU A 96 -0.63 0.83 -5.76
CA GLU A 96 -0.71 -0.03 -6.94
C GLU A 96 -0.76 0.82 -8.21
N THR A 97 -0.02 0.40 -9.25
CA THR A 97 -0.07 1.03 -10.57
C THR A 97 -0.61 0.09 -11.66
N GLY A 98 -1.26 -0.97 -11.23
CA GLY A 98 -1.82 -1.99 -12.10
C GLY A 98 -3.20 -1.67 -12.67
N PRO A 99 -3.83 -2.65 -13.33
CA PRO A 99 -5.10 -2.46 -14.06
C PRO A 99 -6.27 -1.98 -13.19
N GLY A 100 -6.31 -2.39 -11.93
CA GLY A 100 -7.35 -1.96 -10.98
C GLY A 100 -7.23 -0.48 -10.64
N ALA A 101 -6.02 -0.05 -10.29
CA ALA A 101 -5.71 1.33 -9.97
C ALA A 101 -5.88 2.27 -11.18
N PHE A 102 -5.48 1.83 -12.38
CA PHE A 102 -5.66 2.61 -13.62
C PHE A 102 -7.12 3.03 -13.86
N LEU A 103 -8.08 2.16 -13.56
CA LEU A 103 -9.50 2.47 -13.78
C LEU A 103 -10.03 3.53 -12.79
N ASN A 104 -9.35 3.76 -11.68
CA ASN A 104 -9.76 4.68 -10.62
C ASN A 104 -8.68 5.73 -10.27
N GLU A 105 -7.72 5.92 -11.15
CA GLU A 105 -6.53 6.76 -10.98
C GLU A 105 -6.83 8.12 -10.37
N ALA A 106 -7.79 8.87 -10.96
CA ALA A 106 -8.09 10.23 -10.52
C ALA A 106 -8.59 10.28 -9.07
N ASN A 107 -9.47 9.34 -8.67
CA ASN A 107 -10.01 9.26 -7.32
C ASN A 107 -8.93 8.82 -6.33
N GLU A 108 -8.06 7.91 -6.74
CA GLU A 108 -6.96 7.40 -5.93
C GLU A 108 -5.94 8.50 -5.62
N LEU A 109 -5.47 9.22 -6.65
CA LEU A 109 -4.52 10.32 -6.50
C LEU A 109 -5.12 11.48 -5.68
N HIS A 110 -6.38 11.83 -5.94
CA HIS A 110 -7.07 12.87 -5.17
C HIS A 110 -7.17 12.49 -3.69
N ALA A 111 -7.58 11.26 -3.40
CA ALA A 111 -7.72 10.77 -2.04
C ALA A 111 -6.35 10.65 -1.32
N ALA A 112 -5.32 10.19 -2.02
CA ALA A 112 -3.95 10.15 -1.48
C ALA A 112 -3.44 11.56 -1.16
N ALA A 113 -3.71 12.55 -2.00
CA ALA A 113 -3.36 13.94 -1.74
C ALA A 113 -4.11 14.50 -0.52
N MET A 114 -5.40 14.23 -0.38
CA MET A 114 -6.18 14.61 0.81
C MET A 114 -5.64 13.97 2.09
N PHE A 115 -5.23 12.70 2.01
CA PHE A 115 -4.59 12.01 3.13
C PHE A 115 -3.32 12.73 3.56
N LEU A 116 -2.43 13.08 2.61
CA LEU A 116 -1.19 13.81 2.91
C LEU A 116 -1.47 15.12 3.65
N GLU A 117 -2.46 15.90 3.18
CA GLU A 117 -2.84 17.17 3.82
C GLU A 117 -3.40 16.98 5.23
N SER A 118 -4.03 15.84 5.50
CA SER A 118 -4.65 15.54 6.79
C SER A 118 -3.66 15.01 7.82
N LEU A 119 -2.44 14.62 7.43
CA LEU A 119 -1.42 14.18 8.36
C LEU A 119 -0.83 15.35 9.14
N PRO A 120 -0.49 15.19 10.43
CA PRO A 120 0.25 16.19 11.18
C PRO A 120 1.59 16.54 10.52
N ALA A 121 2.05 17.78 10.69
CA ALA A 121 3.33 18.24 10.12
C ALA A 121 4.55 17.48 10.66
N SER A 122 4.43 16.86 11.84
CA SER A 122 5.47 16.03 12.44
C SER A 122 5.67 14.67 11.77
N TYR A 123 4.72 14.24 10.92
CA TYR A 123 4.83 12.96 10.21
C TYR A 123 5.67 13.09 8.94
N ARG A 124 6.51 12.08 8.69
CA ARG A 124 7.23 11.93 7.43
C ARG A 124 6.54 10.92 6.54
N VAL A 125 6.49 11.21 5.27
CA VAL A 125 5.85 10.36 4.25
C VAL A 125 6.86 9.95 3.20
N ALA A 126 6.87 8.68 2.84
CA ALA A 126 7.51 8.17 1.63
C ALA A 126 6.43 7.64 0.68
N ILE A 127 6.70 7.67 -0.62
CA ILE A 127 5.79 7.18 -1.65
C ILE A 127 6.49 6.06 -2.42
N VAL A 128 5.85 4.91 -2.44
CA VAL A 128 6.29 3.72 -3.16
C VAL A 128 5.17 3.29 -4.10
N SER A 129 5.46 3.18 -5.38
CA SER A 129 4.56 2.54 -6.32
C SER A 129 4.88 1.06 -6.45
N TYR A 130 3.92 0.25 -6.84
CA TYR A 130 4.18 -1.14 -7.14
C TYR A 130 3.29 -1.70 -8.25
N SER A 131 3.87 -2.68 -8.95
CA SER A 131 3.19 -3.68 -9.77
C SER A 131 3.90 -5.02 -9.54
N ARG A 132 4.84 -5.39 -10.40
CA ARG A 132 5.70 -6.57 -10.20
C ARG A 132 6.72 -6.37 -9.07
N ASN A 133 7.29 -5.18 -8.96
CA ASN A 133 8.27 -4.82 -7.94
C ASN A 133 7.91 -3.47 -7.31
N PRO A 134 8.30 -3.24 -6.06
CA PRO A 134 8.17 -1.92 -5.46
C PRO A 134 9.22 -0.96 -6.06
N ALA A 135 8.83 0.30 -6.26
CA ALA A 135 9.68 1.38 -6.74
C ALA A 135 9.52 2.60 -5.85
N LEU A 136 10.63 3.11 -5.33
CA LEU A 136 10.65 4.31 -4.50
C LEU A 136 10.47 5.54 -5.38
N LEU A 137 9.34 6.23 -5.24
CA LEU A 137 9.05 7.48 -5.95
C LEU A 137 9.50 8.70 -5.16
N LEU A 138 9.38 8.61 -3.83
CA LEU A 138 9.79 9.67 -2.91
C LEU A 138 10.24 9.04 -1.59
N ASP A 139 11.45 9.39 -1.16
CA ASP A 139 11.94 9.05 0.16
C ASP A 139 11.31 9.93 1.25
N PHE A 140 11.47 9.57 2.51
CA PHE A 140 10.81 10.21 3.65
C PHE A 140 11.02 11.72 3.71
N THR A 141 9.93 12.46 3.59
CA THR A 141 9.87 13.91 3.73
C THR A 141 8.69 14.33 4.59
N ALA A 142 8.84 15.46 5.29
CA ALA A 142 7.73 16.16 5.92
C ALA A 142 7.11 17.22 4.98
N ASP A 143 7.75 17.51 3.84
CA ASP A 143 7.26 18.49 2.86
C ASP A 143 6.13 17.88 2.01
N LYS A 144 4.90 18.28 2.34
CA LYS A 144 3.69 17.82 1.66
C LYS A 144 3.60 18.31 0.21
N THR A 145 4.28 19.40 -0.14
CA THR A 145 4.29 19.91 -1.51
C THR A 145 5.12 19.01 -2.41
N VAL A 146 6.28 18.59 -1.92
CA VAL A 146 7.13 17.59 -2.59
C VAL A 146 6.39 16.27 -2.74
N ALA A 147 5.70 15.81 -1.68
CA ALA A 147 4.94 14.58 -1.71
C ALA A 147 3.78 14.62 -2.73
N ARG A 148 3.06 15.74 -2.83
CA ARG A 148 2.02 15.92 -3.87
C ARG A 148 2.59 15.92 -5.27
N GLY A 149 3.77 16.54 -5.47
CA GLY A 149 4.46 16.52 -6.76
C GLY A 149 4.80 15.10 -7.20
N ALA A 150 5.28 14.26 -6.27
CA ALA A 150 5.57 12.86 -6.55
C ALA A 150 4.31 12.04 -6.89
N LEU A 151 3.19 12.26 -6.19
CA LEU A 151 1.90 11.65 -6.55
C LEU A 151 1.45 12.06 -7.95
N ALA A 152 1.53 13.34 -8.30
CA ALA A 152 1.12 13.85 -9.60
C ALA A 152 1.98 13.32 -10.77
N ALA A 153 3.19 12.87 -10.48
CA ALA A 153 4.09 12.27 -11.47
C ALA A 153 3.91 10.75 -11.64
N MET A 154 2.98 10.13 -10.90
CA MET A 154 2.72 8.69 -11.02
C MET A 154 2.11 8.32 -12.36
N ASN A 155 2.51 7.16 -12.86
CA ASN A 155 1.96 6.59 -14.09
C ASN A 155 1.26 5.26 -13.80
N PHE A 156 0.03 5.14 -14.24
CA PHE A 156 -0.78 3.94 -14.11
C PHE A 156 -0.80 3.16 -15.42
N LYS A 157 -0.83 1.84 -15.32
CA LYS A 157 -0.77 0.95 -16.49
C LYS A 157 -2.14 0.34 -16.75
N ALA A 158 -2.65 0.52 -17.94
CA ALA A 158 -3.82 -0.19 -18.44
C ALA A 158 -3.46 -1.63 -18.85
N GLY A 159 -4.47 -2.50 -18.92
CA GLY A 159 -4.33 -3.87 -19.42
C GLY A 159 -3.77 -4.83 -18.37
N TYR A 160 -3.25 -5.98 -18.83
CA TYR A 160 -2.67 -6.97 -17.95
C TYR A 160 -1.31 -6.54 -17.42
N SER A 161 -1.07 -6.66 -16.12
CA SER A 161 0.25 -6.56 -15.52
C SER A 161 0.37 -7.55 -14.37
N GLU A 162 1.60 -8.01 -14.11
CA GLU A 162 1.90 -8.79 -12.92
C GLU A 162 1.79 -7.90 -11.68
N LEU A 163 1.10 -8.40 -10.67
CA LEU A 163 0.92 -7.75 -9.38
C LEU A 163 1.46 -8.67 -8.29
N ASN A 164 2.58 -8.30 -7.71
CA ASN A 164 3.24 -9.05 -6.64
C ASN A 164 3.00 -8.33 -5.30
N LEU A 165 1.73 -8.25 -4.89
CA LEU A 165 1.31 -7.51 -3.71
C LEU A 165 2.05 -7.96 -2.45
N VAL A 166 2.11 -9.26 -2.19
CA VAL A 166 2.73 -9.80 -0.97
C VAL A 166 4.23 -9.52 -0.96
N ASP A 167 4.93 -9.74 -2.10
CA ASP A 167 6.36 -9.45 -2.23
C ASP A 167 6.66 -7.97 -1.98
N CYS A 168 5.81 -7.06 -2.51
CA CYS A 168 5.98 -5.63 -2.38
C CYS A 168 5.72 -5.15 -0.94
N VAL A 169 4.72 -5.71 -0.27
CA VAL A 169 4.45 -5.42 1.15
C VAL A 169 5.60 -5.89 2.02
N VAL A 170 6.10 -7.12 1.83
CA VAL A 170 7.24 -7.65 2.59
C VAL A 170 8.50 -6.82 2.38
N SER A 171 8.81 -6.44 1.14
CA SER A 171 9.95 -5.57 0.83
C SER A 171 9.83 -4.20 1.49
N THR A 172 8.62 -3.63 1.51
CA THR A 172 8.35 -2.35 2.17
C THR A 172 8.49 -2.46 3.69
N ILE A 173 8.06 -3.56 4.28
CA ILE A 173 8.23 -3.87 5.71
C ILE A 173 9.73 -3.96 6.05
N ASP A 174 10.51 -4.68 5.25
CA ASP A 174 11.95 -4.84 5.49
C ASP A 174 12.67 -3.49 5.42
N TRP A 175 12.29 -2.62 4.49
CA TRP A 175 12.82 -1.27 4.42
C TRP A 175 12.44 -0.42 5.65
N LEU A 176 11.20 -0.53 6.14
CA LEU A 176 10.73 0.17 7.34
C LEU A 176 11.35 -0.38 8.64
N ALA A 177 11.84 -1.61 8.66
CA ALA A 177 12.32 -2.26 9.87
C ALA A 177 13.44 -1.47 10.58
N ALA A 178 14.29 -0.79 9.79
CA ALA A 178 15.39 0.02 10.31
C ALA A 178 14.96 1.33 10.97
N LEU A 179 13.72 1.79 10.78
CA LEU A 179 13.25 3.06 11.32
C LEU A 179 12.73 2.89 12.74
N PRO A 180 13.04 3.84 13.65
CA PRO A 180 12.45 3.86 14.98
C PRO A 180 11.01 4.40 14.96
N GLY A 181 10.29 4.21 16.07
CA GLY A 181 9.02 4.85 16.35
C GLY A 181 7.82 4.25 15.60
N LYS A 182 6.81 5.09 15.34
CA LYS A 182 5.57 4.70 14.67
C LYS A 182 5.82 4.46 13.20
N LYS A 183 5.43 3.29 12.70
CA LYS A 183 5.61 2.87 11.31
C LYS A 183 4.30 2.35 10.75
N THR A 184 3.82 2.99 9.68
CA THR A 184 2.55 2.62 9.05
C THR A 184 2.71 2.53 7.54
N ILE A 185 2.20 1.46 6.95
CA ILE A 185 1.95 1.36 5.50
C ILE A 185 0.49 1.69 5.27
N VAL A 186 0.23 2.67 4.42
CA VAL A 186 -1.09 2.93 3.84
C VAL A 186 -1.08 2.35 2.42
N LEU A 187 -1.75 1.24 2.27
CA LEU A 187 -1.80 0.45 1.06
C LEU A 187 -3.03 0.81 0.23
N LEU A 188 -2.83 1.33 -0.97
CA LEU A 188 -3.86 1.52 -1.97
C LEU A 188 -3.70 0.43 -3.02
N SER A 189 -4.66 -0.49 -3.08
CA SER A 189 -4.49 -1.71 -3.85
C SER A 189 -5.81 -2.30 -4.32
N SER A 190 -5.77 -2.97 -5.46
CA SER A 190 -6.85 -3.89 -5.87
C SER A 190 -6.99 -5.08 -4.93
N GLY A 191 -5.94 -5.42 -4.20
CA GLY A 191 -5.83 -6.64 -3.40
C GLY A 191 -5.46 -7.88 -4.21
N ILE A 192 -5.27 -7.73 -5.52
CA ILE A 192 -4.93 -8.84 -6.40
C ILE A 192 -3.44 -9.14 -6.29
N ASP A 193 -3.11 -10.40 -6.11
CA ASP A 193 -1.75 -10.93 -6.14
C ASP A 193 -1.66 -12.02 -7.22
N THR A 194 -0.70 -11.88 -8.15
CA THR A 194 -0.61 -12.80 -9.29
C THR A 194 0.58 -13.73 -9.24
N SER A 195 1.69 -13.29 -8.69
CA SER A 195 2.98 -13.97 -8.87
C SER A 195 3.96 -13.74 -7.74
N SER A 196 3.49 -13.36 -6.54
CA SER A 196 4.38 -13.22 -5.38
C SER A 196 5.09 -14.54 -5.07
N ARG A 197 6.37 -14.43 -4.75
CA ARG A 197 7.23 -15.58 -4.42
C ARG A 197 7.13 -15.96 -2.95
N TRP A 198 6.77 -15.01 -2.10
CA TRP A 198 6.53 -15.28 -0.69
C TRP A 198 5.30 -16.16 -0.53
N SER A 199 5.49 -17.33 0.09
CA SER A 199 4.34 -18.11 0.55
C SER A 199 3.61 -17.34 1.65
N TRP A 200 2.27 -17.48 1.69
CA TRP A 200 1.46 -16.75 2.66
C TRP A 200 1.90 -16.97 4.12
N PRO A 201 2.23 -18.20 4.57
CA PRO A 201 2.70 -18.42 5.94
C PRO A 201 3.97 -17.67 6.29
N LEU A 202 4.96 -17.62 5.37
CA LEU A 202 6.21 -16.90 5.59
C LEU A 202 6.01 -15.38 5.57
N ALA A 203 5.19 -14.87 4.66
CA ALA A 203 4.83 -13.46 4.63
C ALA A 203 4.13 -13.03 5.93
N GLN A 204 3.23 -13.87 6.44
CA GLN A 204 2.52 -13.62 7.70
C GLN A 204 3.49 -13.56 8.89
N GLN A 205 4.47 -14.45 8.97
CA GLN A 205 5.52 -14.39 9.99
C GLN A 205 6.30 -13.07 9.91
N LYS A 206 6.69 -12.64 8.72
CA LYS A 206 7.35 -11.35 8.49
C LYS A 206 6.50 -10.18 8.98
N ILE A 207 5.23 -10.16 8.62
CA ILE A 207 4.27 -9.13 9.04
C ILE A 207 4.17 -9.10 10.57
N PHE A 208 4.04 -10.24 11.21
CA PHE A 208 3.98 -10.34 12.66
C PHE A 208 5.31 -10.01 13.36
N ALA A 209 6.46 -10.21 12.71
CA ALA A 209 7.75 -9.83 13.29
C ALA A 209 8.02 -8.32 13.19
N SER A 210 7.44 -7.61 12.22
CA SER A 210 7.84 -6.25 11.84
C SER A 210 7.42 -5.14 12.80
N GLY A 211 6.31 -5.30 13.51
CA GLY A 211 5.68 -4.22 14.26
C GLY A 211 5.14 -3.07 13.39
N VAL A 212 5.14 -3.21 12.07
CA VAL A 212 4.55 -2.24 11.13
C VAL A 212 3.03 -2.40 11.11
N ARG A 213 2.30 -1.30 11.15
CA ARG A 213 0.86 -1.29 10.97
C ARG A 213 0.52 -1.13 9.50
N ILE A 214 -0.42 -1.93 8.99
CA ILE A 214 -0.89 -1.86 7.62
C ILE A 214 -2.35 -1.43 7.61
N LEU A 215 -2.63 -0.30 6.97
CA LEU A 215 -3.97 0.20 6.70
C LEU A 215 -4.21 0.08 5.20
N ALA A 216 -5.36 -0.44 4.77
CA ALA A 216 -5.59 -0.68 3.36
C ALA A 216 -6.88 -0.02 2.84
N VAL A 217 -6.84 0.44 1.59
CA VAL A 217 -8.00 0.90 0.82
C VAL A 217 -8.06 0.11 -0.47
N SER A 218 -9.17 -0.58 -0.68
CA SER A 218 -9.44 -1.22 -1.97
C SER A 218 -9.78 -0.15 -3.02
N VAL A 219 -9.05 -0.19 -4.13
CA VAL A 219 -9.28 0.73 -5.26
C VAL A 219 -10.30 0.19 -6.28
N THR A 220 -10.86 -0.99 -6.03
CA THR A 220 -11.68 -1.71 -7.03
C THR A 220 -13.14 -1.90 -6.67
N GLU A 221 -13.57 -1.57 -5.45
CA GLU A 221 -14.96 -1.84 -5.02
C GLU A 221 -16.01 -1.10 -5.87
N GLU A 222 -15.70 0.12 -6.31
CA GLU A 222 -16.58 0.89 -7.21
C GLU A 222 -16.80 0.17 -8.55
N MET A 223 -15.82 -0.55 -9.02
CA MET A 223 -15.81 -1.22 -10.33
C MET A 223 -16.50 -2.58 -10.33
N ARG A 224 -16.82 -3.14 -9.19
CA ARG A 224 -17.52 -4.44 -9.09
C ARG A 224 -18.95 -4.36 -9.63
N ARG A 225 -19.50 -3.14 -9.78
CA ARG A 225 -20.78 -2.88 -10.41
C ARG A 225 -20.54 -2.29 -11.79
N PRO A 226 -21.07 -2.89 -12.87
CA PRO A 226 -20.88 -2.34 -14.20
C PRO A 226 -21.45 -0.91 -14.27
N PRO A 227 -20.70 0.04 -14.83
CA PRO A 227 -21.16 1.41 -14.98
C PRO A 227 -22.37 1.44 -15.90
N LYS A 228 -23.47 2.02 -15.43
CA LYS A 228 -24.78 1.98 -16.10
C LYS A 228 -24.83 2.63 -17.49
N ARG A 229 -23.82 3.42 -17.92
CA ARG A 229 -23.83 4.16 -19.22
C ARG A 229 -22.44 4.58 -19.77
N LYS A 230 -21.32 3.99 -19.37
CA LYS A 230 -20.02 4.38 -19.91
C LYS A 230 -19.60 3.45 -21.05
N VAL A 231 -19.27 4.03 -22.21
CA VAL A 231 -18.58 3.27 -23.26
C VAL A 231 -17.13 3.08 -22.80
N LEU A 232 -16.77 1.85 -22.48
CA LEU A 232 -15.43 1.50 -22.04
C LEU A 232 -14.56 1.14 -23.27
N SER A 233 -13.28 1.53 -23.23
CA SER A 233 -12.30 1.03 -24.18
C SER A 233 -12.11 -0.49 -24.03
N ARG A 234 -11.40 -1.13 -24.97
CA ARG A 234 -11.09 -2.56 -24.89
C ARG A 234 -10.29 -2.87 -23.63
N GLU A 235 -9.25 -2.10 -23.37
CA GLU A 235 -8.37 -2.21 -22.20
C GLU A 235 -9.13 -2.04 -20.88
N GLN A 236 -10.03 -1.05 -20.83
CA GLN A 236 -10.89 -0.83 -19.66
C GLN A 236 -11.83 -2.02 -19.40
N ARG A 237 -12.38 -2.64 -20.44
CA ARG A 237 -13.22 -3.84 -20.28
C ARG A 237 -12.42 -5.04 -19.79
N GLU A 238 -11.20 -5.24 -20.32
CA GLU A 238 -10.31 -6.32 -19.89
C GLU A 238 -9.90 -6.14 -18.43
N SER A 239 -9.51 -4.93 -18.03
CA SER A 239 -9.20 -4.58 -16.64
C SER A 239 -10.38 -4.80 -15.70
N LEU A 240 -11.59 -4.38 -16.11
CA LEU A 240 -12.81 -4.57 -15.33
C LEU A 240 -13.12 -6.05 -15.11
N LYS A 241 -13.05 -6.85 -16.17
CA LYS A 241 -13.27 -8.31 -16.08
C LYS A 241 -12.25 -8.96 -15.13
N TYR A 242 -11.00 -8.58 -15.24
CA TYR A 242 -9.92 -9.08 -14.38
C TYR A 242 -10.18 -8.79 -12.89
N VAL A 243 -10.56 -7.55 -12.57
CA VAL A 243 -10.94 -7.14 -11.21
C VAL A 243 -12.14 -7.92 -10.70
N GLN A 244 -13.19 -8.06 -11.50
CA GLN A 244 -14.42 -8.75 -11.09
C GLN A 244 -14.18 -10.25 -10.81
N THR A 245 -13.33 -10.89 -11.62
CA THR A 245 -13.01 -12.31 -11.46
C THR A 245 -12.25 -12.59 -10.16
N ASN A 246 -11.39 -11.68 -9.72
CA ASN A 246 -10.49 -11.88 -8.57
C ASN A 246 -10.98 -11.20 -7.28
N ALA A 247 -12.14 -10.58 -7.29
CA ALA A 247 -12.60 -9.69 -6.21
C ALA A 247 -12.64 -10.33 -4.81
N ALA A 248 -13.12 -11.57 -4.70
CA ALA A 248 -13.28 -12.22 -3.39
C ALA A 248 -11.92 -12.59 -2.76
N ASP A 249 -10.97 -13.05 -3.57
CA ASP A 249 -9.63 -13.39 -3.11
C ASP A 249 -8.82 -12.13 -2.79
N ALA A 250 -8.99 -11.08 -3.59
CA ALA A 250 -8.41 -9.77 -3.36
C ALA A 250 -8.83 -9.17 -2.01
N ASP A 251 -10.12 -9.19 -1.69
CA ASP A 251 -10.62 -8.71 -0.40
C ASP A 251 -10.05 -9.49 0.78
N ARG A 252 -9.98 -10.80 0.63
CA ARG A 252 -9.39 -11.68 1.63
C ARG A 252 -7.92 -11.34 1.83
N GLY A 253 -7.16 -11.16 0.75
CA GLY A 253 -5.76 -10.77 0.79
C GLY A 253 -5.53 -9.46 1.53
N LEU A 254 -6.29 -8.41 1.22
CA LEU A 254 -6.20 -7.11 1.91
C LEU A 254 -6.49 -7.24 3.42
N ARG A 255 -7.51 -8.02 3.80
CA ARG A 255 -7.80 -8.25 5.21
C ARG A 255 -6.70 -9.02 5.92
N GLN A 256 -6.17 -10.04 5.29
CA GLN A 256 -5.07 -10.85 5.83
C GLN A 256 -3.78 -10.04 6.02
N LEU A 257 -3.53 -9.03 5.19
CA LEU A 257 -2.40 -8.11 5.34
C LEU A 257 -2.62 -7.10 6.48
N ALA A 258 -3.81 -6.51 6.57
CA ALA A 258 -4.04 -5.36 7.45
C ALA A 258 -4.51 -5.74 8.87
N GLU A 259 -5.56 -6.55 9.00
CA GLU A 259 -6.23 -6.82 10.28
C GLU A 259 -5.30 -7.42 11.36
N PRO A 260 -4.39 -8.36 11.04
CA PRO A 260 -3.47 -8.89 12.04
C PRO A 260 -2.51 -7.88 12.62
N THR A 261 -2.25 -6.76 11.91
CA THR A 261 -1.36 -5.68 12.35
C THR A 261 -2.06 -4.63 13.23
N GLY A 262 -3.33 -4.81 13.53
CA GLY A 262 -4.18 -3.80 14.15
C GLY A 262 -4.65 -2.70 13.18
N GLY A 263 -4.49 -2.95 11.89
CA GLY A 263 -4.99 -2.07 10.85
C GLY A 263 -6.40 -2.42 10.40
N GLN A 264 -6.91 -1.61 9.49
CA GLN A 264 -8.27 -1.72 8.95
C GLN A 264 -8.24 -1.70 7.43
N VAL A 265 -9.25 -2.32 6.80
CA VAL A 265 -9.44 -2.29 5.34
C VAL A 265 -10.72 -1.54 5.02
N TYR A 266 -10.64 -0.62 4.06
CA TYR A 266 -11.78 0.14 3.56
C TYR A 266 -12.08 -0.28 2.12
N PHE A 267 -13.38 -0.42 1.81
CA PHE A 267 -13.89 -0.78 0.49
C PHE A 267 -14.83 0.32 -0.02
N PRO A 268 -14.31 1.48 -0.43
CA PRO A 268 -15.13 2.61 -0.86
C PRO A 268 -15.79 2.33 -2.21
N LYS A 269 -17.12 2.60 -2.31
CA LYS A 269 -17.95 2.31 -3.49
C LYS A 269 -18.12 3.51 -4.42
N ASN A 270 -17.64 4.68 -4.02
CA ASN A 270 -17.75 5.93 -4.75
C ASN A 270 -16.78 6.97 -4.17
N GLU A 271 -16.61 8.08 -4.88
CA GLU A 271 -15.70 9.17 -4.50
C GLU A 271 -15.94 9.69 -3.06
N LYS A 272 -17.20 9.86 -2.65
CA LYS A 272 -17.53 10.30 -1.30
C LYS A 272 -17.06 9.33 -0.22
N GLU A 273 -17.17 8.03 -0.47
CA GLU A 273 -16.68 6.99 0.44
C GLU A 273 -15.16 6.92 0.44
N PHE A 274 -14.49 7.15 -0.70
CA PHE A 274 -13.05 7.33 -0.77
C PHE A 274 -12.59 8.46 0.15
N GLY A 275 -13.13 9.65 0.03
CA GLY A 275 -12.80 10.77 0.90
C GLY A 275 -12.99 10.45 2.39
N ARG A 276 -14.08 9.75 2.75
CA ARG A 276 -14.33 9.32 4.13
C ARG A 276 -13.31 8.29 4.61
N ALA A 277 -12.93 7.31 3.76
CA ALA A 277 -11.95 6.30 4.10
C ALA A 277 -10.60 6.94 4.40
N PHE A 278 -10.12 7.86 3.56
CA PHE A 278 -8.86 8.54 3.76
C PHE A 278 -8.85 9.48 4.97
N SER A 279 -9.96 10.17 5.24
CA SER A 279 -10.11 10.96 6.47
C SER A 279 -9.99 10.06 7.71
N LYS A 280 -10.63 8.89 7.70
CA LYS A 280 -10.51 7.93 8.81
C LYS A 280 -9.10 7.35 8.93
N LEU A 281 -8.43 7.06 7.81
CA LEU A 281 -7.05 6.60 7.80
C LEU A 281 -6.11 7.65 8.42
N ALA A 282 -6.20 8.90 7.98
CA ALA A 282 -5.38 9.98 8.51
C ALA A 282 -5.59 10.14 10.02
N GLN A 283 -6.84 10.10 10.48
CA GLN A 283 -7.14 10.12 11.92
C GLN A 283 -6.58 8.89 12.65
N SER A 284 -6.72 7.70 12.06
CA SER A 284 -6.21 6.47 12.66
C SER A 284 -4.69 6.47 12.79
N VAL A 285 -3.98 7.03 11.81
CA VAL A 285 -2.53 7.22 11.85
C VAL A 285 -2.14 8.25 12.89
N SER A 286 -2.83 9.39 12.92
CA SER A 286 -2.51 10.53 13.80
C SER A 286 -2.81 10.28 15.28
N HIS A 287 -3.69 9.32 15.60
CA HIS A 287 -4.11 9.01 16.96
C HIS A 287 -3.68 7.62 17.42
N GLU A 288 -2.60 7.11 16.83
CA GLU A 288 -1.99 5.86 17.26
C GLU A 288 -1.13 6.08 18.51
N TYR A 289 -1.41 5.32 19.54
CA TYR A 289 -0.47 5.06 20.63
C TYR A 289 0.45 3.93 20.23
N ARG A 290 1.70 3.98 20.65
CA ARG A 290 2.62 2.88 20.43
C ARG A 290 3.41 2.61 21.69
N PHE A 291 3.48 1.36 22.06
CA PHE A 291 4.29 0.92 23.18
C PHE A 291 5.00 -0.38 22.82
N SER A 292 6.01 -0.72 23.61
CA SER A 292 6.71 -1.97 23.46
C SER A 292 6.75 -2.76 24.76
N ILE A 293 6.89 -4.06 24.60
CA ILE A 293 7.15 -5.03 25.65
C ILE A 293 8.47 -5.75 25.37
N ALA A 294 9.11 -6.26 26.43
CA ALA A 294 10.29 -7.10 26.25
C ALA A 294 9.92 -8.36 25.45
N PRO A 295 10.71 -8.77 24.47
CA PRO A 295 10.45 -9.98 23.72
C PRO A 295 10.59 -11.20 24.64
N THR A 296 9.82 -12.24 24.35
CA THR A 296 10.10 -13.58 24.88
C THR A 296 11.34 -14.15 24.19
N PRO A 297 12.01 -15.17 24.76
CA PRO A 297 13.04 -15.87 24.05
C PRO A 297 12.55 -16.37 22.68
N PRO A 298 13.38 -16.30 21.63
CA PRO A 298 12.99 -16.73 20.29
C PRO A 298 12.64 -18.21 20.28
N ASP A 299 11.37 -18.53 20.08
CA ASP A 299 10.83 -19.90 20.08
C ASP A 299 10.27 -20.34 18.72
N GLY A 300 10.23 -19.43 17.75
CA GLY A 300 9.68 -19.70 16.43
C GLY A 300 8.16 -19.87 16.41
N GLN A 301 7.44 -19.39 17.43
CA GLN A 301 6.00 -19.49 17.55
C GLN A 301 5.30 -18.14 17.39
N LEU A 302 4.04 -18.19 17.04
CA LEU A 302 3.17 -17.02 17.03
C LEU A 302 2.59 -16.82 18.44
N HIS A 303 2.91 -15.67 19.02
CA HIS A 303 2.35 -15.22 20.29
C HIS A 303 1.07 -14.44 20.09
N THR A 304 0.08 -14.66 20.94
CA THR A 304 -1.15 -13.86 20.94
C THR A 304 -1.03 -12.67 21.88
N LEU A 305 -1.45 -11.50 21.41
CA LEU A 305 -1.49 -10.28 22.21
C LEU A 305 -2.93 -9.93 22.58
N ASP A 306 -3.12 -9.50 23.83
CA ASP A 306 -4.33 -8.82 24.27
C ASP A 306 -3.95 -7.48 24.91
N VAL A 307 -4.73 -6.44 24.61
CA VAL A 307 -4.53 -5.09 25.12
C VAL A 307 -5.83 -4.61 25.73
N LYS A 308 -5.76 -4.17 26.98
CA LYS A 308 -6.90 -3.56 27.68
C LYS A 308 -6.59 -2.10 27.98
N VAL A 309 -7.60 -1.25 27.89
CA VAL A 309 -7.51 0.18 28.26
C VAL A 309 -8.44 0.48 29.42
N ASN A 310 -7.97 1.29 30.36
CA ASN A 310 -8.76 1.73 31.49
C ASN A 310 -9.68 2.90 31.09
N ARG A 311 -10.58 2.64 30.12
CA ARG A 311 -11.61 3.59 29.65
C ARG A 311 -12.88 2.82 29.36
N PRO A 312 -13.97 3.05 30.08
CA PRO A 312 -15.24 2.38 29.83
C PRO A 312 -15.78 2.75 28.42
N TRP A 313 -16.48 1.81 27.80
CA TRP A 313 -17.17 2.02 26.51
C TRP A 313 -16.24 2.37 25.32
N SER A 314 -14.97 1.95 25.39
CA SER A 314 -14.02 2.13 24.30
C SER A 314 -13.84 0.85 23.50
N ASN A 315 -13.58 1.00 22.19
CA ASN A 315 -13.08 -0.04 21.32
C ASN A 315 -11.58 0.16 21.09
N ILE A 316 -10.86 -0.94 20.97
CA ILE A 316 -9.40 -0.91 20.82
C ILE A 316 -9.03 -1.72 19.57
N ASP A 317 -8.35 -1.06 18.63
CA ASP A 317 -7.71 -1.73 17.51
C ASP A 317 -6.21 -1.86 17.81
N PHE A 318 -5.69 -3.07 17.78
CA PHE A 318 -4.29 -3.38 18.01
C PHE A 318 -3.89 -4.66 17.28
N ARG A 319 -2.58 -4.86 17.09
CA ARG A 319 -2.06 -6.10 16.50
C ARG A 319 -2.39 -7.31 17.36
N LYS A 320 -2.84 -8.38 16.72
CA LYS A 320 -3.35 -9.57 17.43
C LYS A 320 -2.27 -10.54 17.90
N GLY A 321 -1.04 -10.35 17.42
CA GLY A 321 0.07 -11.21 17.79
C GLY A 321 1.40 -10.71 17.28
N TYR A 322 2.46 -11.43 17.61
CA TYR A 322 3.80 -11.21 17.10
C TYR A 322 4.52 -12.55 16.91
N PHE A 323 5.60 -12.52 16.13
CA PHE A 323 6.43 -13.67 15.84
C PHE A 323 7.90 -13.31 16.05
N ILE A 324 8.62 -14.17 16.77
CA ILE A 324 10.07 -14.06 16.91
C ILE A 324 10.70 -15.33 16.31
N PRO A 325 11.43 -15.21 15.18
CA PRO A 325 12.06 -16.37 14.56
C PRO A 325 13.00 -17.08 15.53
N SER A 326 13.00 -18.41 15.52
CA SER A 326 14.00 -19.17 16.28
C SER A 326 15.40 -18.97 15.68
N PRO A 327 16.45 -19.02 16.47
CA PRO A 327 17.84 -18.86 15.99
C PRO A 327 18.26 -19.89 14.92
N SER A 328 17.62 -21.06 14.91
CA SER A 328 17.93 -22.19 14.02
C SER A 328 17.28 -22.09 12.63
N ALA A 329 16.52 -21.04 12.31
CA ALA A 329 15.83 -20.92 11.03
C ALA A 329 16.67 -20.22 9.93
N HIS A 330 17.97 -20.02 10.15
CA HIS A 330 18.85 -19.25 9.25
C HIS A 330 20.23 -19.91 9.04
N GLU A 331 20.25 -21.24 8.81
CA GLU A 331 21.38 -21.89 8.13
C GLU A 331 21.01 -22.38 6.75
#